data_8db9db81dbae25dd80bdf508f032434f
#
_entry.id   8db9db81dbae25dd80bdf508f032434f
#
_cell.length_a   1.000
_cell.length_b   1.000
_cell.length_c   1.000
_cell.angle_alpha   90.00
_cell.angle_beta   90.00
_cell.angle_gamma   90.00
#
_symmetry.space_group_name_H-M   'P 1'
#
loop_
_entity.id
_entity.type
_entity.pdbx_description
1 polymer ?
#
loop_
_entity_poly.entity_id
_entity_poly.type
_entity_poly.pdbx_seq_one_letter_code
_entity_poly.pdbx_strand_id
1 'polypeptide(L)'
;MGYVGEVDSAILRRSNNFYQLGDYVGRSGLEQYYERALMGERGIEFWIKDNKNRLVDHYQGGTLDTPAIAGKNLHTYLDIELQQLAERLLYGKTGAVVAIEPSTGGILAMASGPTYDPNSLTGPDKQANYAKLVLDASGPLYNRAIKGLYASGSTFKPIASLIGLDEGVITPASGINCLGYYYGCDEPRKCEEKAPGHAANLRLAIANSCNSFFYNAFRLEVDNPAYHSVRLGLEHWHDYVSAFGLGHRTGVDLPSEDGGNVPDTTAYDKEYNRSWNSCTMVTIGIGQDKLLVTPLQMANAISIVANKGYYYTPHFVKNIEGAAEDDTLLSRYHVKHEPVTHIPDADFDVVQGGMQDVVEIGTAKAVRIPGILMCGKTGTAENKTVVEGKVVKERSHSWFVCFAPREHPRIAVAVIVENAGYGAAQAAPIASLMVEKYLNDTIATSRLGMVDEITNRNLMPRYLVRRQFKADSARAADWAEQSGDSSRWLKYQTPSFRYMMLDTSDGSRSPLMLNLLKPAPYKSALAERLAKERARAAAATIGLDSAMKAAASGDSGRHVPVPRVKRDSSHSSNVPAGGAGNSGGAPPAALPTQKPTNTDSSKAKDSTR
;
A
#
# COMPACT_ATOMS: atom_id res chain seq x y z
N MET A 1 0.88 -2.65 -12.39
CA MET A 1 1.70 -3.25 -13.47
C MET A 1 2.96 -3.87 -12.85
N GLY A 2 4.05 -3.24 -12.80
CA GLY A 2 5.32 -3.76 -12.30
C GLY A 2 6.48 -3.17 -13.10
N TYR A 3 7.67 -3.72 -12.90
CA TYR A 3 8.83 -3.40 -13.75
C TYR A 3 9.69 -4.64 -13.94
N VAL A 4 10.45 -4.63 -15.04
CA VAL A 4 11.41 -5.67 -15.39
C VAL A 4 12.84 -5.22 -15.08
N GLY A 5 13.72 -6.16 -14.83
CA GLY A 5 15.15 -5.90 -14.61
C GLY A 5 16.01 -7.04 -15.13
N GLU A 6 17.29 -6.78 -15.38
CA GLU A 6 18.21 -7.83 -15.76
C GLU A 6 18.33 -8.90 -14.69
N VAL A 7 18.50 -10.14 -15.12
CA VAL A 7 18.69 -11.30 -14.26
C VAL A 7 20.00 -11.15 -13.47
N ASP A 8 19.92 -11.28 -12.15
CA ASP A 8 21.07 -11.27 -11.27
C ASP A 8 21.65 -12.69 -11.05
N SER A 9 22.85 -12.76 -10.49
CA SER A 9 23.52 -14.03 -10.23
C SER A 9 22.77 -14.97 -9.26
N ALA A 10 21.86 -14.45 -8.44
CA ALA A 10 21.06 -15.27 -7.54
C ALA A 10 19.91 -15.96 -8.31
N ILE A 11 19.27 -15.23 -9.23
CA ILE A 11 18.22 -15.79 -10.11
C ILE A 11 18.84 -16.79 -11.08
N LEU A 12 19.99 -16.46 -11.70
CA LEU A 12 20.72 -17.39 -12.58
C LEU A 12 20.96 -18.74 -11.89
N ARG A 13 21.51 -18.73 -10.67
CA ARG A 13 21.79 -19.97 -9.92
C ARG A 13 20.51 -20.77 -9.57
N ARG A 14 19.38 -20.11 -9.32
CA ARG A 14 18.11 -20.76 -8.94
C ARG A 14 17.31 -21.24 -10.14
N SER A 15 17.60 -20.72 -11.32
CA SER A 15 16.81 -20.96 -12.54
C SER A 15 17.15 -22.27 -13.26
N ASN A 16 18.12 -23.06 -12.79
CA ASN A 16 18.59 -24.27 -13.47
C ASN A 16 18.89 -24.04 -14.97
N ASN A 17 19.61 -22.97 -15.28
CA ASN A 17 19.96 -22.54 -16.63
C ASN A 17 18.77 -22.07 -17.51
N PHE A 18 17.62 -21.83 -16.90
CA PHE A 18 16.47 -21.27 -17.62
C PHE A 18 16.75 -19.83 -18.10
N TYR A 19 17.36 -19.00 -17.24
CA TYR A 19 17.81 -17.65 -17.62
C TYR A 19 19.29 -17.64 -18.00
N GLN A 20 19.65 -16.66 -18.86
CA GLN A 20 21.02 -16.37 -19.26
C GLN A 20 21.39 -14.93 -18.86
N LEU A 21 22.68 -14.61 -18.87
CA LEU A 21 23.15 -13.23 -18.65
C LEU A 21 22.61 -12.32 -19.75
N GLY A 22 22.04 -11.19 -19.33
CA GLY A 22 21.40 -10.23 -20.22
C GLY A 22 19.89 -10.42 -20.38
N ASP A 23 19.31 -11.50 -19.88
CA ASP A 23 17.86 -11.65 -19.85
C ASP A 23 17.21 -10.66 -18.89
N TYR A 24 15.98 -10.28 -19.22
CA TYR A 24 15.12 -9.52 -18.35
C TYR A 24 14.13 -10.44 -17.65
N VAL A 25 13.80 -10.11 -16.40
CA VAL A 25 12.84 -10.82 -15.57
C VAL A 25 11.93 -9.82 -14.87
N GLY A 26 10.68 -10.18 -14.67
CA GLY A 26 9.73 -9.40 -13.86
C GLY A 26 10.20 -9.29 -12.40
N ARG A 27 10.36 -8.07 -11.91
CA ARG A 27 10.85 -7.78 -10.54
C ARG A 27 9.73 -7.45 -9.57
N SER A 28 8.58 -7.06 -10.08
CA SER A 28 7.41 -6.71 -9.27
C SER A 28 6.12 -6.78 -10.09
N GLY A 29 4.96 -6.72 -9.39
CA GLY A 29 3.65 -6.61 -10.01
C GLY A 29 3.29 -7.78 -10.91
N LEU A 30 2.48 -7.50 -11.93
CA LEU A 30 2.04 -8.49 -12.92
C LEU A 30 3.21 -9.05 -13.75
N GLU A 31 4.23 -8.23 -14.02
CA GLU A 31 5.45 -8.65 -14.68
C GLU A 31 6.14 -9.81 -13.98
N GLN A 32 6.18 -9.78 -12.64
CA GLN A 32 6.74 -10.86 -11.84
C GLN A 32 5.80 -12.05 -11.72
N TYR A 33 4.49 -11.78 -11.56
CA TYR A 33 3.53 -12.85 -11.31
C TYR A 33 3.28 -13.70 -12.55
N TYR A 34 3.16 -13.06 -13.72
CA TYR A 34 2.90 -13.70 -15.02
C TYR A 34 4.15 -13.83 -15.89
N GLU A 35 5.35 -13.79 -15.31
CA GLU A 35 6.63 -13.87 -16.00
C GLU A 35 6.66 -14.94 -17.08
N ARG A 36 6.23 -16.17 -16.77
CA ARG A 36 6.25 -17.30 -17.71
C ARG A 36 5.33 -17.11 -18.91
N ALA A 37 4.23 -16.38 -18.74
CA ALA A 37 3.33 -16.08 -19.84
C ALA A 37 3.87 -14.93 -20.71
N LEU A 38 4.53 -13.95 -20.07
CA LEU A 38 4.99 -12.74 -20.72
C LEU A 38 6.33 -12.87 -21.46
N MET A 39 7.23 -13.75 -20.99
CA MET A 39 8.59 -13.79 -21.53
C MET A 39 8.72 -14.48 -22.90
N GLY A 40 7.76 -15.32 -23.30
CA GLY A 40 7.84 -16.11 -24.55
C GLY A 40 8.90 -17.20 -24.51
N GLU A 41 9.23 -17.71 -25.70
CA GLU A 41 10.24 -18.76 -25.90
C GLU A 41 11.37 -18.23 -26.79
N ARG A 42 12.60 -18.58 -26.42
CA ARG A 42 13.76 -18.11 -27.17
C ARG A 42 13.92 -18.86 -28.48
N GLY A 43 14.21 -18.15 -29.53
CA GLY A 43 14.75 -18.73 -30.75
C GLY A 43 16.23 -19.10 -30.59
N ILE A 44 16.67 -20.05 -31.37
CA ILE A 44 18.07 -20.48 -31.45
C ILE A 44 18.50 -20.42 -32.93
N GLU A 45 19.59 -19.72 -33.19
CA GLU A 45 20.23 -19.67 -34.52
C GLU A 45 21.64 -20.26 -34.43
N PHE A 46 21.99 -21.16 -35.36
CA PHE A 46 23.29 -21.78 -35.45
C PHE A 46 24.10 -21.13 -36.60
N TRP A 47 25.19 -20.46 -36.21
CA TRP A 47 26.02 -19.73 -37.14
C TRP A 47 27.39 -20.40 -37.34
N ILE A 48 27.86 -20.43 -38.61
CA ILE A 48 29.23 -20.75 -38.96
C ILE A 48 30.10 -19.50 -38.75
N LYS A 49 31.22 -19.67 -38.03
CA LYS A 49 32.20 -18.60 -37.81
C LYS A 49 33.50 -18.90 -38.52
N ASP A 50 34.12 -17.86 -39.08
CA ASP A 50 35.45 -17.95 -39.64
C ASP A 50 36.55 -18.01 -38.52
N ASN A 51 37.81 -18.18 -38.94
CA ASN A 51 38.95 -18.20 -38.04
C ASN A 51 39.23 -16.87 -37.29
N LYS A 52 38.51 -15.79 -37.67
CA LYS A 52 38.52 -14.48 -37.00
C LYS A 52 37.26 -14.22 -36.16
N ASN A 53 36.48 -15.28 -35.88
CA ASN A 53 35.25 -15.24 -35.11
C ASN A 53 34.12 -14.38 -35.71
N ARG A 54 34.13 -14.13 -37.03
CA ARG A 54 33.07 -13.41 -37.74
C ARG A 54 32.01 -14.41 -38.20
N LEU A 55 30.72 -14.04 -38.04
CA LEU A 55 29.58 -14.79 -38.55
C LEU A 55 29.64 -14.78 -40.10
N VAL A 56 29.58 -15.96 -40.71
CA VAL A 56 29.69 -16.13 -42.17
C VAL A 56 28.36 -16.54 -42.77
N ASP A 57 27.74 -17.60 -42.23
CA ASP A 57 26.50 -18.15 -42.76
C ASP A 57 25.79 -18.96 -41.70
N HIS A 58 24.51 -19.27 -41.92
CA HIS A 58 23.77 -20.20 -41.08
C HIS A 58 24.27 -21.64 -41.23
N TYR A 59 24.43 -22.34 -40.11
CA TYR A 59 24.82 -23.74 -40.17
C TYR A 59 23.73 -24.57 -40.87
N GLN A 60 24.13 -25.37 -41.84
CA GLN A 60 23.26 -26.18 -42.71
C GLN A 60 22.10 -25.37 -43.33
N GLY A 61 22.35 -24.09 -43.71
CA GLY A 61 21.32 -23.23 -44.30
C GLY A 61 20.15 -22.90 -43.36
N GLY A 62 20.38 -22.93 -42.03
CA GLY A 62 19.37 -22.57 -41.05
C GLY A 62 18.33 -23.67 -40.75
N THR A 63 18.54 -24.90 -41.22
CA THR A 63 17.57 -26.01 -40.99
C THR A 63 17.40 -26.43 -39.53
N LEU A 64 18.35 -26.08 -38.68
CA LEU A 64 18.33 -26.32 -37.25
C LEU A 64 17.90 -25.10 -36.42
N ASP A 65 17.69 -23.97 -37.09
CA ASP A 65 17.25 -22.75 -36.42
C ASP A 65 15.82 -22.90 -35.95
N THR A 66 15.53 -22.41 -34.75
CA THR A 66 14.18 -22.34 -34.20
C THR A 66 13.76 -20.89 -34.02
N PRO A 67 12.59 -20.46 -34.49
CA PRO A 67 12.15 -19.07 -34.35
C PRO A 67 11.83 -18.76 -32.87
N ALA A 68 12.05 -17.52 -32.48
CA ALA A 68 11.57 -17.03 -31.20
C ALA A 68 10.03 -16.91 -31.21
N ILE A 69 9.39 -17.30 -30.09
CA ILE A 69 7.95 -17.17 -29.91
C ILE A 69 7.71 -16.03 -28.92
N ALA A 70 6.92 -15.02 -29.34
CA ALA A 70 6.58 -13.90 -28.50
C ALA A 70 5.78 -14.34 -27.24
N GLY A 71 5.96 -13.62 -26.15
CA GLY A 71 5.14 -13.80 -24.97
C GLY A 71 3.66 -13.50 -25.23
N LYS A 72 2.81 -14.04 -24.36
CA LYS A 72 1.35 -13.91 -24.48
C LYS A 72 0.90 -12.52 -23.98
N ASN A 73 -0.18 -12.00 -24.57
CA ASN A 73 -0.83 -10.80 -24.08
C ASN A 73 -1.74 -11.11 -22.88
N LEU A 74 -1.71 -10.24 -21.87
CA LEU A 74 -2.62 -10.29 -20.73
C LEU A 74 -3.75 -9.29 -20.96
N HIS A 75 -5.00 -9.76 -20.90
CA HIS A 75 -6.17 -8.90 -20.86
C HIS A 75 -6.59 -8.73 -19.41
N THR A 76 -6.70 -7.48 -18.95
CA THR A 76 -6.98 -7.17 -17.54
C THR A 76 -8.38 -6.59 -17.35
N TYR A 77 -8.88 -6.64 -16.10
CA TYR A 77 -10.08 -5.93 -15.68
C TYR A 77 -9.83 -4.42 -15.47
N LEU A 78 -8.57 -3.97 -15.48
CA LEU A 78 -8.23 -2.57 -15.25
C LEU A 78 -8.95 -1.65 -16.23
N ASP A 79 -9.75 -0.74 -15.68
CA ASP A 79 -10.28 0.42 -16.36
C ASP A 79 -9.25 1.56 -16.26
N ILE A 80 -8.64 1.90 -17.39
CA ILE A 80 -7.54 2.88 -17.40
C ILE A 80 -8.00 4.28 -16.99
N GLU A 81 -9.22 4.68 -17.35
CA GLU A 81 -9.74 6.00 -16.99
C GLU A 81 -10.07 6.07 -15.50
N LEU A 82 -10.61 4.98 -14.95
CA LEU A 82 -10.87 4.84 -13.52
C LEU A 82 -9.56 4.83 -12.72
N GLN A 83 -8.53 4.12 -13.22
CA GLN A 83 -7.19 4.11 -12.62
C GLN A 83 -6.55 5.52 -12.60
N GLN A 84 -6.60 6.24 -13.73
CA GLN A 84 -6.11 7.60 -13.82
C GLN A 84 -6.83 8.55 -12.87
N LEU A 85 -8.16 8.40 -12.74
CA LEU A 85 -8.93 9.17 -11.78
C LEU A 85 -8.49 8.88 -10.35
N ALA A 86 -8.31 7.60 -9.98
CA ALA A 86 -7.84 7.20 -8.65
C ALA A 86 -6.49 7.84 -8.31
N GLU A 87 -5.52 7.77 -9.23
CA GLU A 87 -4.20 8.38 -9.06
C GLU A 87 -4.25 9.90 -8.95
N ARG A 88 -5.09 10.55 -9.78
CA ARG A 88 -5.33 12.01 -9.72
C ARG A 88 -5.91 12.42 -8.37
N LEU A 89 -6.91 11.70 -7.84
CA LEU A 89 -7.55 11.99 -6.56
C LEU A 89 -6.63 11.71 -5.36
N LEU A 90 -5.66 10.81 -5.50
CA LEU A 90 -4.61 10.55 -4.49
C LEU A 90 -3.40 11.50 -4.61
N TYR A 91 -3.34 12.37 -5.62
CA TYR A 91 -2.25 13.32 -5.74
C TYR A 91 -2.12 14.18 -4.48
N GLY A 92 -0.88 14.34 -3.98
CA GLY A 92 -0.61 15.07 -2.73
C GLY A 92 -1.14 14.41 -1.46
N LYS A 93 -1.40 13.10 -1.49
CA LYS A 93 -1.89 12.31 -0.35
C LYS A 93 -1.10 11.02 -0.21
N THR A 94 -1.09 10.49 1.01
CA THR A 94 -0.61 9.14 1.31
C THR A 94 -1.83 8.27 1.54
N GLY A 95 -1.95 7.14 0.85
CA GLY A 95 -3.11 6.27 0.98
C GLY A 95 -3.28 5.31 -0.17
N ALA A 96 -4.47 4.72 -0.31
CA ALA A 96 -4.80 3.80 -1.39
C ALA A 96 -6.28 3.88 -1.78
N VAL A 97 -6.54 3.53 -3.03
CA VAL A 97 -7.87 3.28 -3.61
C VAL A 97 -7.84 1.89 -4.23
N VAL A 98 -8.81 1.05 -3.88
CA VAL A 98 -9.04 -0.25 -4.50
C VAL A 98 -10.50 -0.33 -4.95
N ALA A 99 -10.72 -0.67 -6.22
CA ALA A 99 -12.04 -0.89 -6.80
C ALA A 99 -12.10 -2.29 -7.41
N ILE A 100 -13.12 -3.07 -7.05
CA ILE A 100 -13.34 -4.47 -7.47
C ILE A 100 -14.72 -4.57 -8.10
N GLU A 101 -14.86 -5.38 -9.15
CA GLU A 101 -16.14 -5.85 -9.65
C GLU A 101 -16.60 -7.03 -8.79
N PRO A 102 -17.67 -6.88 -7.96
CA PRO A 102 -18.03 -7.93 -6.99
C PRO A 102 -18.40 -9.28 -7.63
N SER A 103 -18.99 -9.26 -8.83
CA SER A 103 -19.47 -10.44 -9.53
C SER A 103 -18.38 -11.35 -10.10
N THR A 104 -17.15 -10.84 -10.25
CA THR A 104 -16.01 -11.55 -10.85
C THR A 104 -14.76 -11.57 -9.99
N GLY A 105 -14.64 -10.64 -9.03
CA GLY A 105 -13.39 -10.38 -8.31
C GLY A 105 -12.37 -9.54 -9.10
N GLY A 106 -12.73 -9.11 -10.33
CA GLY A 106 -11.88 -8.33 -11.20
C GLY A 106 -11.50 -6.97 -10.60
N ILE A 107 -10.20 -6.65 -10.54
CA ILE A 107 -9.71 -5.38 -10.01
C ILE A 107 -9.80 -4.32 -11.11
N LEU A 108 -10.77 -3.39 -10.95
CA LEU A 108 -11.04 -2.30 -11.89
C LEU A 108 -10.03 -1.15 -11.76
N ALA A 109 -9.59 -0.87 -10.53
CA ALA A 109 -8.55 0.10 -10.26
C ALA A 109 -7.83 -0.22 -8.93
N MET A 110 -6.52 0.01 -8.89
CA MET A 110 -5.72 -0.08 -7.67
C MET A 110 -4.64 1.00 -7.68
N ALA A 111 -4.82 2.04 -6.88
CA ALA A 111 -3.88 3.14 -6.76
C ALA A 111 -3.27 3.20 -5.36
N SER A 112 -1.98 3.48 -5.28
CA SER A 112 -1.22 3.69 -4.05
C SER A 112 -0.52 5.04 -4.10
N GLY A 113 -0.88 5.94 -3.21
CA GLY A 113 -0.27 7.27 -3.11
C GLY A 113 0.80 7.34 -2.01
N PRO A 114 1.90 8.06 -2.19
CA PRO A 114 2.36 8.66 -3.44
C PRO A 114 2.72 7.62 -4.50
N THR A 115 2.47 7.96 -5.76
CA THR A 115 2.82 7.12 -6.91
C THR A 115 4.14 7.57 -7.55
N TYR A 116 4.63 6.81 -8.50
CA TYR A 116 5.79 7.13 -9.33
C TYR A 116 5.50 6.83 -10.79
N ASP A 117 6.23 7.48 -11.70
CA ASP A 117 6.17 7.17 -13.12
C ASP A 117 6.95 5.87 -13.41
N PRO A 118 6.28 4.78 -13.83
CA PRO A 118 6.94 3.51 -14.12
C PRO A 118 7.96 3.62 -15.28
N ASN A 119 7.80 4.57 -16.20
CA ASN A 119 8.76 4.82 -17.27
C ASN A 119 10.11 5.29 -16.73
N SER A 120 10.16 5.87 -15.52
CA SER A 120 11.41 6.25 -14.86
C SER A 120 12.28 5.04 -14.50
N LEU A 121 11.71 3.84 -14.46
CA LEU A 121 12.41 2.57 -14.18
C LEU A 121 12.82 1.81 -15.45
N THR A 122 12.79 2.47 -16.60
CA THR A 122 13.27 1.96 -17.88
C THR A 122 14.47 2.80 -18.37
N GLY A 123 15.18 2.28 -19.40
CA GLY A 123 16.29 3.00 -20.03
C GLY A 123 17.58 3.10 -19.16
N PRO A 124 18.54 3.94 -19.59
CA PRO A 124 19.88 4.00 -18.99
C PRO A 124 19.89 4.53 -17.55
N ASP A 125 18.95 5.40 -17.18
CA ASP A 125 18.89 6.05 -15.86
C ASP A 125 18.13 5.22 -14.81
N LYS A 126 17.65 4.00 -15.16
CA LYS A 126 16.80 3.17 -14.29
C LYS A 126 17.36 2.97 -12.88
N GLN A 127 18.67 2.71 -12.74
CA GLN A 127 19.30 2.47 -11.45
C GLN A 127 19.32 3.73 -10.58
N ALA A 128 19.66 4.87 -11.15
CA ALA A 128 19.68 6.15 -10.45
C ALA A 128 18.27 6.58 -10.02
N ASN A 129 17.27 6.36 -10.87
CA ASN A 129 15.88 6.66 -10.57
C ASN A 129 15.31 5.70 -9.51
N TYR A 130 15.61 4.40 -9.58
CA TYR A 130 15.24 3.43 -8.55
C TYR A 130 15.83 3.81 -7.19
N ALA A 131 17.12 4.17 -7.14
CA ALA A 131 17.75 4.64 -5.90
C ALA A 131 17.06 5.89 -5.32
N LYS A 132 16.64 6.84 -6.16
CA LYS A 132 15.86 8.02 -5.70
C LYS A 132 14.52 7.59 -5.07
N LEU A 133 13.79 6.66 -5.70
CA LEU A 133 12.51 6.16 -5.21
C LEU A 133 12.65 5.38 -3.88
N VAL A 134 13.71 4.57 -3.74
CA VAL A 134 14.03 3.85 -2.49
C VAL A 134 14.34 4.82 -1.35
N LEU A 135 15.07 5.90 -1.64
CA LEU A 135 15.45 6.91 -0.66
C LEU A 135 14.35 7.95 -0.38
N ASP A 136 13.26 7.91 -1.12
CA ASP A 136 12.13 8.81 -0.90
C ASP A 136 11.36 8.39 0.36
N ALA A 137 11.36 9.28 1.37
CA ALA A 137 10.70 9.02 2.66
C ALA A 137 9.18 8.87 2.55
N SER A 138 8.56 9.31 1.46
CA SER A 138 7.13 9.10 1.20
C SER A 138 6.79 7.67 0.81
N GLY A 139 7.82 6.86 0.47
CA GLY A 139 7.69 5.44 0.13
C GLY A 139 6.86 5.17 -1.12
N PRO A 140 7.18 5.76 -2.29
CA PRO A 140 6.38 5.56 -3.50
C PRO A 140 6.41 4.13 -4.03
N LEU A 141 7.46 3.34 -3.71
CA LEU A 141 7.54 1.93 -4.05
C LEU A 141 6.73 1.01 -3.12
N TYR A 142 6.24 1.55 -1.98
CA TYR A 142 5.42 0.78 -1.04
C TYR A 142 3.97 0.76 -1.51
N ASN A 143 3.51 -0.39 -2.02
CA ASN A 143 2.13 -0.54 -2.46
C ASN A 143 1.19 -0.66 -1.25
N ARG A 144 0.60 0.47 -0.85
CA ARG A 144 -0.30 0.56 0.31
C ARG A 144 -1.59 -0.22 0.13
N ALA A 145 -2.01 -0.47 -1.10
CA ALA A 145 -3.24 -1.20 -1.37
C ALA A 145 -3.21 -2.66 -0.88
N ILE A 146 -2.02 -3.30 -0.94
CA ILE A 146 -1.84 -4.73 -0.60
C ILE A 146 -0.89 -4.96 0.58
N LYS A 147 -0.18 -3.92 1.06
CA LYS A 147 0.81 -4.03 2.15
C LYS A 147 0.54 -3.08 3.31
N GLY A 148 -0.20 -2.00 3.09
CA GLY A 148 -0.54 -1.05 4.15
C GLY A 148 -1.47 -1.71 5.17
N LEU A 149 -1.03 -1.78 6.42
CA LEU A 149 -1.79 -2.35 7.53
C LEU A 149 -2.39 -1.22 8.36
N TYR A 150 -3.71 -1.17 8.41
CA TYR A 150 -4.44 -0.10 9.08
C TYR A 150 -5.56 -0.68 9.92
N ALA A 151 -5.83 -0.08 11.08
CA ALA A 151 -7.08 -0.31 11.77
C ALA A 151 -8.24 0.08 10.83
N SER A 152 -9.23 -0.80 10.67
CA SER A 152 -10.36 -0.56 9.77
C SER A 152 -11.30 0.54 10.27
N GLY A 153 -11.29 0.79 11.59
CA GLY A 153 -12.23 1.71 12.22
C GLY A 153 -13.68 1.31 11.92
N SER A 154 -14.56 2.29 11.89
CA SER A 154 -15.99 2.06 11.68
C SER A 154 -16.38 1.43 10.32
N THR A 155 -15.44 1.21 9.38
CA THR A 155 -15.73 0.44 8.16
C THR A 155 -15.91 -1.05 8.44
N PHE A 156 -15.51 -1.53 9.61
CA PHE A 156 -15.76 -2.88 10.09
C PHE A 156 -17.22 -3.14 10.51
N LYS A 157 -17.96 -2.09 10.90
CA LYS A 157 -19.30 -2.22 11.52
C LYS A 157 -20.34 -2.98 10.68
N PRO A 158 -20.38 -2.91 9.34
CA PRO A 158 -21.24 -3.78 8.55
C PRO A 158 -20.99 -5.28 8.78
N ILE A 159 -19.71 -5.68 8.86
CA ILE A 159 -19.30 -7.06 9.15
C ILE A 159 -19.73 -7.43 10.57
N ALA A 160 -19.41 -6.60 11.58
CA ALA A 160 -19.86 -6.81 12.95
C ALA A 160 -21.39 -6.91 13.07
N SER A 161 -22.15 -6.19 12.24
CA SER A 161 -23.61 -6.30 12.21
C SER A 161 -24.07 -7.67 11.72
N LEU A 162 -23.45 -8.19 10.65
CA LEU A 162 -23.78 -9.52 10.09
C LEU A 162 -23.43 -10.62 11.09
N ILE A 163 -22.27 -10.56 11.73
CA ILE A 163 -21.88 -11.52 12.78
C ILE A 163 -22.91 -11.50 13.93
N GLY A 164 -23.22 -10.33 14.46
CA GLY A 164 -24.15 -10.23 15.58
C GLY A 164 -25.60 -10.63 15.23
N LEU A 165 -26.05 -10.47 13.99
CA LEU A 165 -27.34 -10.95 13.51
C LEU A 165 -27.36 -12.48 13.40
N ASP A 166 -26.34 -13.08 12.78
CA ASP A 166 -26.23 -14.54 12.61
C ASP A 166 -26.10 -15.27 13.95
N GLU A 167 -25.31 -14.69 14.90
CA GLU A 167 -25.21 -15.17 16.28
C GLU A 167 -26.50 -14.95 17.11
N GLY A 168 -27.48 -14.22 16.58
CA GLY A 168 -28.72 -13.90 17.27
C GLY A 168 -28.56 -12.99 18.49
N VAL A 169 -27.37 -12.40 18.70
CA VAL A 169 -27.12 -11.50 19.84
C VAL A 169 -27.67 -10.09 19.61
N ILE A 170 -27.93 -9.73 18.37
CA ILE A 170 -28.69 -8.54 17.97
C ILE A 170 -29.77 -8.91 16.96
N THR A 171 -30.74 -8.03 16.78
CA THR A 171 -31.82 -8.13 15.80
C THR A 171 -31.92 -6.82 15.01
N PRO A 172 -32.62 -6.76 13.90
CA PRO A 172 -32.87 -5.49 13.17
C PRO A 172 -33.49 -4.38 14.05
N ALA A 173 -34.26 -4.76 15.08
CA ALA A 173 -34.89 -3.84 16.02
C ALA A 173 -33.99 -3.46 17.20
N SER A 174 -32.86 -4.15 17.39
CA SER A 174 -31.95 -3.85 18.50
C SER A 174 -31.44 -2.42 18.43
N GLY A 175 -31.54 -1.70 19.53
CA GLY A 175 -31.10 -0.31 19.69
C GLY A 175 -30.45 -0.05 21.03
N ILE A 176 -29.80 1.10 21.16
CA ILE A 176 -29.22 1.56 22.42
C ILE A 176 -29.49 3.06 22.60
N ASN A 177 -29.80 3.45 23.86
CA ASN A 177 -29.88 4.87 24.22
C ASN A 177 -28.46 5.41 24.46
N CYS A 178 -27.82 5.91 23.42
CA CYS A 178 -26.47 6.46 23.48
C CYS A 178 -26.50 7.98 23.63
N LEU A 179 -25.91 8.49 24.71
CA LEU A 179 -25.72 9.92 24.98
C LEU A 179 -24.25 10.35 24.86
N GLY A 180 -23.50 9.69 23.97
CA GLY A 180 -22.10 10.02 23.69
C GLY A 180 -21.07 9.13 24.40
N TYR A 181 -21.52 8.20 25.24
CA TYR A 181 -20.65 7.25 25.95
C TYR A 181 -21.28 5.87 26.09
N TYR A 182 -20.43 4.84 26.11
CA TYR A 182 -20.77 3.48 26.50
C TYR A 182 -20.27 3.21 27.92
N TYR A 183 -21.15 2.80 28.81
CA TYR A 183 -20.88 2.57 30.25
C TYR A 183 -20.86 1.08 30.62
N GLY A 184 -20.85 0.18 29.65
CA GLY A 184 -20.84 -1.27 29.90
C GLY A 184 -19.49 -1.84 30.35
N CYS A 185 -18.45 -1.00 30.44
CA CYS A 185 -17.12 -1.34 30.96
C CYS A 185 -16.76 -0.37 32.10
N ASP A 186 -15.74 -0.73 32.89
CA ASP A 186 -15.30 0.07 34.05
C ASP A 186 -14.94 1.51 33.65
N GLU A 187 -14.30 1.67 32.48
CA GLU A 187 -14.02 2.98 31.90
C GLU A 187 -15.02 3.32 30.80
N PRO A 188 -15.70 4.48 30.86
CA PRO A 188 -16.60 4.92 29.82
C PRO A 188 -15.89 5.05 28.45
N ARG A 189 -16.45 4.45 27.40
CA ARG A 189 -15.95 4.53 26.04
C ARG A 189 -16.72 5.56 25.23
N LYS A 190 -15.98 6.46 24.55
CA LYS A 190 -16.56 7.59 23.83
C LYS A 190 -17.31 7.15 22.55
N CYS A 191 -18.47 7.75 22.32
CA CYS A 191 -19.15 7.77 21.03
C CYS A 191 -19.13 9.19 20.44
N GLU A 192 -18.92 9.32 19.14
CA GLU A 192 -18.84 10.64 18.48
C GLU A 192 -20.23 11.28 18.37
N GLU A 193 -21.27 10.50 18.08
CA GLU A 193 -22.64 10.96 17.96
C GLU A 193 -23.31 11.03 19.35
N LYS A 194 -24.12 12.05 19.57
CA LYS A 194 -24.81 12.32 20.85
C LYS A 194 -26.30 12.59 20.68
N ALA A 195 -26.80 12.72 19.44
CA ALA A 195 -28.19 13.01 19.17
C ALA A 195 -29.09 11.89 19.72
N PRO A 196 -30.14 12.18 20.49
CA PRO A 196 -31.05 11.15 20.97
C PRO A 196 -31.64 10.32 19.84
N GLY A 197 -31.74 9.00 20.02
CA GLY A 197 -32.32 8.09 19.03
C GLY A 197 -31.45 7.76 17.82
N HIS A 198 -30.21 8.28 17.74
CA HIS A 198 -29.30 7.99 16.61
C HIS A 198 -28.94 6.50 16.45
N ALA A 199 -29.21 5.68 17.44
CA ALA A 199 -29.03 4.23 17.44
C ALA A 199 -30.27 3.50 17.96
N ALA A 200 -31.48 3.99 17.62
CA ALA A 200 -32.74 3.38 18.07
C ALA A 200 -33.01 2.00 17.43
N ASN A 201 -32.32 1.65 16.37
CA ASN A 201 -32.31 0.33 15.75
C ASN A 201 -30.97 0.12 15.03
N LEU A 202 -30.75 -1.10 14.51
CA LEU A 202 -29.49 -1.47 13.84
C LEU A 202 -29.19 -0.57 12.60
N ARG A 203 -30.18 -0.29 11.75
CA ARG A 203 -29.97 0.58 10.58
C ARG A 203 -29.49 1.97 10.98
N LEU A 204 -30.12 2.59 11.96
CA LEU A 204 -29.70 3.90 12.47
C LEU A 204 -28.34 3.85 13.17
N ALA A 205 -28.02 2.76 13.87
CA ALA A 205 -26.70 2.57 14.47
C ALA A 205 -25.58 2.49 13.40
N ILE A 206 -25.85 1.85 12.26
CA ILE A 206 -24.94 1.83 11.11
C ILE A 206 -24.85 3.22 10.45
N ALA A 207 -26.00 3.84 10.16
CA ALA A 207 -26.11 5.14 9.46
C ALA A 207 -25.36 6.25 10.19
N ASN A 208 -25.50 6.32 11.51
CA ASN A 208 -24.87 7.31 12.38
C ASN A 208 -23.55 6.82 13.00
N SER A 209 -23.13 5.61 12.66
CA SER A 209 -21.85 5.04 13.12
C SER A 209 -21.71 5.00 14.65
N CYS A 210 -22.77 4.63 15.39
CA CYS A 210 -22.79 4.62 16.85
C CYS A 210 -21.75 3.66 17.43
N ASN A 211 -20.72 4.17 18.11
CA ASN A 211 -19.72 3.32 18.74
C ASN A 211 -20.30 2.53 19.92
N SER A 212 -21.16 3.15 20.73
CA SER A 212 -21.75 2.48 21.90
C SER A 212 -22.55 1.24 21.53
N PHE A 213 -23.27 1.29 20.40
CA PHE A 213 -24.00 0.12 19.87
C PHE A 213 -23.04 -1.03 19.56
N PHE A 214 -21.97 -0.75 18.83
CA PHE A 214 -21.01 -1.77 18.39
C PHE A 214 -20.08 -2.26 19.49
N TYR A 215 -19.79 -1.46 20.52
CA TYR A 215 -19.16 -1.96 21.75
C TYR A 215 -20.06 -2.98 22.48
N ASN A 216 -21.36 -2.68 22.55
CA ASN A 216 -22.33 -3.58 23.16
C ASN A 216 -22.49 -4.87 22.36
N ALA A 217 -22.66 -4.78 21.03
CA ALA A 217 -22.81 -5.93 20.14
C ALA A 217 -21.60 -6.87 20.28
N PHE A 218 -20.38 -6.35 20.14
CA PHE A 218 -19.15 -7.14 20.29
C PHE A 218 -19.07 -7.85 21.65
N ARG A 219 -19.45 -7.18 22.74
CA ARG A 219 -19.48 -7.84 24.05
C ARG A 219 -20.51 -8.94 24.14
N LEU A 220 -21.69 -8.73 23.58
CA LEU A 220 -22.72 -9.78 23.52
C LEU A 220 -22.25 -11.00 22.71
N GLU A 221 -21.45 -10.79 21.65
CA GLU A 221 -20.85 -11.85 20.86
C GLU A 221 -19.82 -12.65 21.68
N VAL A 222 -18.79 -12.00 22.22
CA VAL A 222 -17.69 -12.71 22.90
C VAL A 222 -18.02 -13.17 24.31
N ASP A 223 -18.96 -12.51 24.99
CA ASP A 223 -19.50 -12.91 26.31
C ASP A 223 -20.71 -13.87 26.18
N ASN A 224 -21.04 -14.34 24.95
CA ASN A 224 -22.18 -15.22 24.73
C ASN A 224 -22.04 -16.51 25.56
N PRO A 225 -23.00 -16.81 26.46
CA PRO A 225 -22.94 -17.99 27.32
C PRO A 225 -22.80 -19.32 26.56
N ALA A 226 -23.23 -19.36 25.31
CA ALA A 226 -23.08 -20.53 24.43
C ALA A 226 -21.62 -20.96 24.24
N TYR A 227 -20.68 -20.04 24.37
CA TYR A 227 -19.24 -20.32 24.22
C TYR A 227 -18.52 -20.65 25.53
N HIS A 228 -19.23 -20.63 26.68
CA HIS A 228 -18.71 -21.00 28.00
C HIS A 228 -17.55 -20.13 28.53
N SER A 229 -16.88 -19.35 27.67
CA SER A 229 -15.82 -18.42 28.09
C SER A 229 -15.58 -17.33 27.03
N VAL A 230 -15.12 -16.15 27.48
CA VAL A 230 -14.70 -15.04 26.61
C VAL A 230 -13.60 -15.46 25.63
N ARG A 231 -12.77 -16.44 26.00
CA ARG A 231 -11.71 -16.98 25.14
C ARG A 231 -12.29 -17.69 23.93
N LEU A 232 -13.21 -18.62 24.15
CA LEU A 232 -13.89 -19.34 23.07
C LEU A 232 -14.76 -18.39 22.24
N GLY A 233 -15.40 -17.41 22.88
CA GLY A 233 -16.14 -16.36 22.17
C GLY A 233 -15.23 -15.52 21.25
N LEU A 234 -14.01 -15.18 21.68
CA LEU A 234 -13.04 -14.49 20.83
C LEU A 234 -12.54 -15.36 19.67
N GLU A 235 -12.29 -16.66 19.91
CA GLU A 235 -11.90 -17.60 18.83
C GLU A 235 -13.01 -17.72 17.79
N HIS A 236 -14.25 -17.82 18.22
CA HIS A 236 -15.41 -17.87 17.32
C HIS A 236 -15.55 -16.58 16.51
N TRP A 237 -15.45 -15.42 17.15
CA TRP A 237 -15.43 -14.12 16.48
C TRP A 237 -14.26 -14.00 15.47
N HIS A 238 -13.07 -14.50 15.84
CA HIS A 238 -11.91 -14.54 14.96
C HIS A 238 -12.20 -15.34 13.67
N ASP A 239 -12.83 -16.51 13.80
CA ASP A 239 -13.17 -17.36 12.66
C ASP A 239 -14.18 -16.69 11.73
N TYR A 240 -15.20 -16.03 12.30
CA TYR A 240 -16.14 -15.23 11.50
C TYR A 240 -15.46 -14.11 10.73
N VAL A 241 -14.65 -13.31 11.40
CA VAL A 241 -13.94 -12.20 10.77
C VAL A 241 -13.00 -12.70 9.67
N SER A 242 -12.37 -13.85 9.90
CA SER A 242 -11.53 -14.53 8.90
C SER A 242 -12.35 -15.00 7.69
N ALA A 243 -13.57 -15.48 7.90
CA ALA A 243 -14.48 -15.85 6.83
C ALA A 243 -14.86 -14.67 5.91
N PHE A 244 -14.89 -13.44 6.43
CA PHE A 244 -15.04 -12.23 5.62
C PHE A 244 -13.74 -11.81 4.88
N GLY A 245 -12.72 -12.67 4.82
CA GLY A 245 -11.49 -12.45 4.05
C GLY A 245 -10.47 -11.54 4.74
N LEU A 246 -10.58 -11.32 6.05
CA LEU A 246 -9.65 -10.51 6.84
C LEU A 246 -8.64 -11.40 7.58
N GLY A 247 -7.46 -10.89 7.89
CA GLY A 247 -6.43 -11.60 8.66
C GLY A 247 -5.59 -12.62 7.87
N HIS A 248 -5.84 -12.79 6.59
CA HIS A 248 -5.06 -13.66 5.70
C HIS A 248 -4.96 -13.06 4.29
N ARG A 249 -4.01 -13.54 3.50
CA ARG A 249 -3.85 -13.07 2.11
C ARG A 249 -5.08 -13.43 1.29
N THR A 250 -5.53 -12.48 0.47
CA THR A 250 -6.66 -12.72 -0.45
C THR A 250 -6.27 -13.67 -1.58
N GLY A 251 -4.99 -13.71 -1.92
CA GLY A 251 -4.46 -14.52 -3.02
C GLY A 251 -4.47 -13.79 -4.37
N VAL A 252 -4.48 -12.45 -4.34
CA VAL A 252 -4.41 -11.62 -5.54
C VAL A 252 -3.21 -11.99 -6.42
N ASP A 253 -3.35 -11.82 -7.72
CA ASP A 253 -2.31 -12.06 -8.73
C ASP A 253 -1.17 -11.01 -8.72
N LEU A 254 -0.76 -10.63 -7.50
CA LEU A 254 0.37 -9.76 -7.23
C LEU A 254 1.30 -10.40 -6.19
N PRO A 255 2.63 -10.24 -6.33
CA PRO A 255 3.56 -10.71 -5.33
C PRO A 255 3.53 -9.83 -4.06
N SER A 256 3.92 -10.43 -2.94
CA SER A 256 4.19 -9.71 -1.68
C SER A 256 2.95 -9.04 -1.04
N GLU A 257 1.78 -9.64 -1.17
CA GLU A 257 0.59 -9.27 -0.40
C GLU A 257 0.82 -9.53 1.10
N ASP A 258 0.33 -8.62 1.96
CA ASP A 258 0.28 -8.81 3.41
C ASP A 258 -1.06 -9.42 3.84
N GLY A 259 -1.03 -10.27 4.86
CA GLY A 259 -2.21 -10.98 5.35
C GLY A 259 -3.07 -10.17 6.33
N GLY A 260 -2.65 -8.98 6.77
CA GLY A 260 -3.34 -8.29 7.85
C GLY A 260 -3.15 -8.97 9.21
N ASN A 261 -3.96 -8.58 10.17
CA ASN A 261 -3.99 -9.19 11.50
C ASN A 261 -5.40 -9.16 12.08
N VAL A 262 -5.99 -10.32 12.28
CA VAL A 262 -7.18 -10.50 13.13
C VAL A 262 -6.68 -11.06 14.45
N PRO A 263 -6.89 -10.36 15.59
CA PRO A 263 -6.31 -10.82 16.85
C PRO A 263 -7.00 -12.08 17.36
N ASP A 264 -6.19 -12.99 17.88
CA ASP A 264 -6.57 -14.23 18.54
C ASP A 264 -6.35 -14.15 20.06
N THR A 265 -6.65 -15.23 20.76
CA THR A 265 -6.42 -15.34 22.20
C THR A 265 -4.94 -15.23 22.57
N THR A 266 -4.04 -15.69 21.71
CA THR A 266 -2.58 -15.66 21.95
C THR A 266 -2.06 -14.22 22.03
N ALA A 267 -2.59 -13.34 21.19
CA ALA A 267 -2.21 -11.93 21.15
C ALA A 267 -2.53 -11.19 22.48
N TYR A 268 -3.68 -11.52 23.11
CA TYR A 268 -4.07 -10.94 24.38
C TYR A 268 -3.43 -11.64 25.58
N ASP A 269 -3.23 -12.96 25.52
CA ASP A 269 -2.52 -13.72 26.55
C ASP A 269 -1.12 -13.19 26.77
N LYS A 270 -0.41 -12.92 25.70
CA LYS A 270 0.96 -12.41 25.75
C LYS A 270 1.03 -10.99 26.35
N GLU A 271 0.07 -10.13 26.01
CA GLU A 271 0.07 -8.74 26.44
C GLU A 271 -0.42 -8.58 27.87
N TYR A 272 -1.48 -9.31 28.26
CA TYR A 272 -2.17 -9.16 29.53
C TYR A 272 -1.92 -10.33 30.50
N ASN A 273 -0.91 -11.17 30.22
CA ASN A 273 -0.56 -12.34 31.04
C ASN A 273 -1.79 -13.21 31.37
N ARG A 274 -2.66 -13.45 30.36
CA ARG A 274 -3.93 -14.19 30.43
C ARG A 274 -5.01 -13.54 31.31
N SER A 275 -4.81 -12.32 31.79
CA SER A 275 -5.76 -11.58 32.60
C SER A 275 -6.46 -10.52 31.76
N TRP A 276 -7.42 -10.96 30.93
CA TRP A 276 -8.21 -10.09 30.06
C TRP A 276 -9.66 -10.56 29.96
N ASN A 277 -10.55 -9.65 29.57
CA ASN A 277 -11.98 -9.88 29.38
C ASN A 277 -12.48 -9.10 28.16
N SER A 278 -13.77 -9.17 27.88
CA SER A 278 -14.38 -8.49 26.73
C SER A 278 -14.16 -6.96 26.74
N CYS A 279 -14.12 -6.34 27.92
CA CYS A 279 -13.85 -4.90 28.04
C CYS A 279 -12.41 -4.49 27.71
N THR A 280 -11.43 -5.40 27.90
CA THR A 280 -10.04 -5.18 27.51
C THR A 280 -9.92 -4.94 26.00
N MET A 281 -10.71 -5.64 25.19
CA MET A 281 -10.65 -5.64 23.74
C MET A 281 -11.89 -5.03 23.06
N VAL A 282 -12.77 -4.36 23.81
CA VAL A 282 -14.07 -3.85 23.31
C VAL A 282 -13.95 -2.94 22.08
N THR A 283 -12.80 -2.28 21.88
CA THR A 283 -12.54 -1.42 20.74
C THR A 283 -12.41 -2.16 19.41
N ILE A 284 -12.23 -3.49 19.43
CA ILE A 284 -12.26 -4.32 18.22
C ILE A 284 -13.64 -4.26 17.57
N GLY A 285 -14.72 -4.20 18.34
CA GLY A 285 -16.10 -4.08 17.84
C GLY A 285 -16.34 -2.87 16.93
N ILE A 286 -15.44 -1.88 16.97
CA ILE A 286 -15.46 -0.72 16.09
C ILE A 286 -14.25 -0.69 15.13
N GLY A 287 -13.56 -1.83 14.94
CA GLY A 287 -12.45 -1.97 14.01
C GLY A 287 -11.15 -1.28 14.43
N GLN A 288 -10.92 -1.13 15.73
CA GLN A 288 -9.70 -0.54 16.32
C GLN A 288 -8.84 -1.61 16.98
N ASP A 289 -7.85 -1.19 17.77
CA ASP A 289 -6.93 -2.04 18.51
C ASP A 289 -6.02 -2.87 17.56
N LYS A 290 -6.00 -4.19 17.72
CA LYS A 290 -5.12 -5.12 17.00
C LYS A 290 -5.69 -5.59 15.66
N LEU A 291 -6.92 -5.21 15.30
CA LEU A 291 -7.50 -5.52 14.00
C LEU A 291 -6.87 -4.64 12.93
N LEU A 292 -5.96 -5.23 12.14
CA LEU A 292 -5.24 -4.56 11.06
C LEU A 292 -5.56 -5.20 9.72
N VAL A 293 -5.95 -4.39 8.76
CA VAL A 293 -6.38 -4.85 7.44
C VAL A 293 -5.70 -4.08 6.32
N THR A 294 -5.61 -4.68 5.14
CA THR A 294 -5.20 -3.98 3.93
C THR A 294 -6.41 -3.36 3.21
N PRO A 295 -6.22 -2.32 2.40
CA PRO A 295 -7.29 -1.77 1.55
C PRO A 295 -7.90 -2.82 0.61
N LEU A 296 -7.10 -3.74 0.09
CA LEU A 296 -7.60 -4.84 -0.75
C LEU A 296 -8.53 -5.77 0.04
N GLN A 297 -8.14 -6.17 1.25
CA GLN A 297 -8.99 -6.97 2.11
C GLN A 297 -10.33 -6.28 2.39
N MET A 298 -10.33 -4.98 2.67
CA MET A 298 -11.56 -4.23 2.91
C MET A 298 -12.44 -4.13 1.65
N ALA A 299 -11.84 -3.95 0.46
CA ALA A 299 -12.61 -3.96 -0.80
C ALA A 299 -13.24 -5.33 -1.05
N ASN A 300 -12.50 -6.43 -0.79
CA ASN A 300 -13.01 -7.78 -0.90
C ASN A 300 -14.12 -8.08 0.12
N ALA A 301 -13.92 -7.70 1.39
CA ALA A 301 -14.94 -7.90 2.44
C ALA A 301 -16.25 -7.14 2.13
N ILE A 302 -16.16 -5.94 1.55
CA ILE A 302 -17.34 -5.20 1.10
C ILE A 302 -17.95 -5.83 -0.17
N SER A 303 -17.18 -6.49 -1.03
CA SER A 303 -17.71 -7.31 -2.13
C SER A 303 -18.49 -8.51 -1.59
N ILE A 304 -18.05 -9.15 -0.51
CA ILE A 304 -18.81 -10.21 0.18
C ILE A 304 -20.15 -9.68 0.69
N VAL A 305 -20.15 -8.51 1.33
CA VAL A 305 -21.40 -7.87 1.80
C VAL A 305 -22.32 -7.52 0.62
N ALA A 306 -21.77 -6.99 -0.49
CA ALA A 306 -22.51 -6.64 -1.69
C ALA A 306 -23.17 -7.88 -2.35
N ASN A 307 -22.46 -8.98 -2.39
CA ASN A 307 -22.88 -10.26 -2.99
C ASN A 307 -23.70 -11.16 -2.06
N LYS A 308 -23.99 -10.72 -0.84
CA LYS A 308 -24.70 -11.53 0.17
C LYS A 308 -23.99 -12.85 0.47
N GLY A 309 -22.70 -12.77 0.80
CA GLY A 309 -21.96 -13.87 1.42
C GLY A 309 -20.93 -14.59 0.55
N TYR A 310 -20.80 -14.27 -0.73
CA TYR A 310 -19.79 -14.88 -1.59
C TYR A 310 -18.82 -13.88 -2.21
N TYR A 311 -17.67 -14.37 -2.68
CA TYR A 311 -16.69 -13.60 -3.43
C TYR A 311 -15.93 -14.47 -4.45
N TYR A 312 -15.22 -13.81 -5.34
CA TYR A 312 -14.16 -14.38 -6.15
C TYR A 312 -12.82 -13.78 -5.72
N THR A 313 -11.76 -14.58 -5.73
CA THR A 313 -10.42 -14.07 -5.40
C THR A 313 -10.11 -12.83 -6.22
N PRO A 314 -9.76 -11.68 -5.59
CA PRO A 314 -9.42 -10.48 -6.33
C PRO A 314 -8.25 -10.70 -7.29
N HIS A 315 -8.38 -10.24 -8.55
CA HIS A 315 -7.34 -10.44 -9.57
C HIS A 315 -7.42 -9.38 -10.66
N PHE A 316 -6.29 -9.16 -11.34
CA PHE A 316 -6.19 -8.22 -12.46
C PHE A 316 -6.44 -8.87 -13.80
N VAL A 317 -5.92 -10.08 -14.02
CA VAL A 317 -5.91 -10.70 -15.35
C VAL A 317 -7.21 -11.45 -15.59
N LYS A 318 -7.94 -10.99 -16.60
CA LYS A 318 -9.20 -11.57 -17.06
C LYS A 318 -8.96 -12.80 -17.93
N ASN A 319 -8.03 -12.69 -18.88
CA ASN A 319 -7.60 -13.82 -19.71
C ASN A 319 -6.16 -13.63 -20.21
N ILE A 320 -5.56 -14.72 -20.66
CA ILE A 320 -4.24 -14.76 -21.30
C ILE A 320 -4.45 -15.20 -22.75
N GLU A 321 -4.00 -14.41 -23.71
CA GLU A 321 -4.18 -14.70 -25.14
C GLU A 321 -3.60 -16.06 -25.52
N GLY A 322 -4.40 -16.90 -26.20
CA GLY A 322 -3.99 -18.25 -26.60
C GLY A 322 -3.79 -19.25 -25.46
N ALA A 323 -4.21 -18.93 -24.24
CA ALA A 323 -4.35 -19.92 -23.17
C ALA A 323 -5.66 -20.69 -23.32
N ALA A 324 -5.66 -21.97 -22.91
CA ALA A 324 -6.88 -22.77 -22.84
C ALA A 324 -7.78 -22.23 -21.71
N GLU A 325 -9.10 -22.48 -21.81
CA GLU A 325 -10.06 -22.04 -20.77
C GLU A 325 -9.77 -22.66 -19.39
N ASP A 326 -9.12 -23.84 -19.36
CA ASP A 326 -8.71 -24.55 -18.17
C ASP A 326 -7.26 -24.25 -17.73
N ASP A 327 -6.65 -23.14 -18.22
CA ASP A 327 -5.31 -22.74 -17.84
C ASP A 327 -5.21 -22.62 -16.31
N THR A 328 -4.31 -23.41 -15.74
CA THR A 328 -4.13 -23.53 -14.28
C THR A 328 -3.73 -22.21 -13.61
N LEU A 329 -3.21 -21.22 -14.36
CA LEU A 329 -2.86 -19.91 -13.84
C LEU A 329 -4.10 -19.08 -13.49
N LEU A 330 -5.20 -19.24 -14.25
CA LEU A 330 -6.42 -18.44 -14.07
C LEU A 330 -7.58 -19.20 -13.41
N SER A 331 -7.61 -20.53 -13.48
CA SER A 331 -8.73 -21.35 -13.01
C SER A 331 -9.14 -21.03 -11.56
N ARG A 332 -8.18 -20.78 -10.69
CA ARG A 332 -8.43 -20.45 -9.27
C ARG A 332 -9.21 -19.13 -9.07
N TYR A 333 -9.13 -18.19 -10.02
CA TYR A 333 -9.83 -16.91 -9.94
C TYR A 333 -11.30 -17.00 -10.37
N HIS A 334 -11.67 -18.07 -11.06
CA HIS A 334 -13.04 -18.36 -11.45
C HIS A 334 -13.80 -19.17 -10.39
N VAL A 335 -13.15 -19.54 -9.28
CA VAL A 335 -13.80 -20.28 -8.19
C VAL A 335 -14.61 -19.30 -7.35
N LYS A 336 -15.90 -19.59 -7.20
CA LYS A 336 -16.78 -18.90 -6.27
C LYS A 336 -16.54 -19.40 -4.86
N HIS A 337 -16.16 -18.50 -3.96
CA HIS A 337 -16.00 -18.78 -2.53
C HIS A 337 -17.26 -18.34 -1.79
N GLU A 338 -17.80 -19.20 -0.94
CA GLU A 338 -19.06 -18.99 -0.22
C GLU A 338 -18.90 -19.09 1.30
N PRO A 339 -18.02 -18.27 1.91
CA PRO A 339 -17.64 -18.46 3.32
C PRO A 339 -18.75 -18.11 4.32
N VAL A 340 -19.68 -17.22 3.97
CA VAL A 340 -20.73 -16.71 4.87
C VAL A 340 -22.12 -16.72 4.23
N THR A 341 -22.38 -17.62 3.27
CA THR A 341 -23.70 -17.77 2.64
C THR A 341 -24.74 -18.44 3.55
N HIS A 342 -24.34 -18.94 4.72
CA HIS A 342 -25.26 -19.40 5.76
C HIS A 342 -26.03 -18.26 6.42
N ILE A 343 -25.51 -17.01 6.39
CA ILE A 343 -26.22 -15.84 6.86
C ILE A 343 -27.42 -15.56 5.94
N PRO A 344 -28.64 -15.39 6.51
CA PRO A 344 -29.83 -15.14 5.68
C PRO A 344 -29.74 -13.87 4.83
N ASP A 345 -30.24 -13.90 3.61
CA ASP A 345 -30.33 -12.74 2.71
C ASP A 345 -30.99 -11.51 3.38
N ALA A 346 -32.01 -11.77 4.21
CA ALA A 346 -32.71 -10.71 4.95
C ALA A 346 -31.79 -9.90 5.88
N ASP A 347 -30.76 -10.54 6.46
CA ASP A 347 -29.80 -9.87 7.34
C ASP A 347 -28.85 -9.01 6.53
N PHE A 348 -28.39 -9.51 5.36
CA PHE A 348 -27.66 -8.69 4.40
C PHE A 348 -28.49 -7.48 3.96
N ASP A 349 -29.79 -7.65 3.67
CA ASP A 349 -30.67 -6.56 3.25
C ASP A 349 -30.81 -5.48 4.32
N VAL A 350 -30.87 -5.86 5.60
CA VAL A 350 -30.88 -4.93 6.75
C VAL A 350 -29.56 -4.14 6.82
N VAL A 351 -28.43 -4.83 6.72
CA VAL A 351 -27.10 -4.22 6.82
C VAL A 351 -26.84 -3.31 5.61
N GLN A 352 -27.14 -3.79 4.39
CA GLN A 352 -27.05 -2.99 3.16
C GLN A 352 -27.97 -1.76 3.23
N GLY A 353 -29.19 -1.91 3.80
CA GLY A 353 -30.08 -0.79 4.08
C GLY A 353 -29.48 0.24 5.01
N GLY A 354 -28.82 -0.20 6.09
CA GLY A 354 -28.09 0.68 6.99
C GLY A 354 -26.91 1.37 6.32
N MET A 355 -26.16 0.67 5.44
CA MET A 355 -25.09 1.24 4.63
C MET A 355 -25.61 2.26 3.60
N GLN A 356 -26.79 2.01 3.01
CA GLN A 356 -27.46 3.01 2.15
C GLN A 356 -27.84 4.25 2.97
N ASP A 357 -28.39 4.08 4.17
CA ASP A 357 -28.75 5.18 5.05
C ASP A 357 -27.53 6.03 5.47
N VAL A 358 -26.32 5.46 5.55
CA VAL A 358 -25.06 6.24 5.73
C VAL A 358 -24.92 7.33 4.67
N VAL A 359 -25.30 7.02 3.42
CA VAL A 359 -25.16 7.92 2.26
C VAL A 359 -26.39 8.80 2.08
N GLU A 360 -27.59 8.31 2.36
CA GLU A 360 -28.81 9.08 2.16
C GLU A 360 -29.06 10.10 3.29
N ILE A 361 -28.89 9.71 4.55
CA ILE A 361 -29.24 10.53 5.70
C ILE A 361 -28.12 10.63 6.77
N GLY A 362 -27.13 9.73 6.70
CA GLY A 362 -26.13 9.53 7.74
C GLY A 362 -24.83 10.32 7.54
N THR A 363 -23.73 9.69 7.98
CA THR A 363 -22.41 10.32 8.08
C THR A 363 -21.78 10.70 6.73
N ALA A 364 -22.26 10.15 5.60
CA ALA A 364 -21.73 10.42 4.25
C ALA A 364 -22.75 11.09 3.31
N LYS A 365 -23.80 11.75 3.81
CA LYS A 365 -24.83 12.37 2.99
C LYS A 365 -24.33 13.38 1.95
N ALA A 366 -23.17 13.99 2.19
CA ALA A 366 -22.57 14.97 1.29
C ALA A 366 -22.02 14.37 -0.02
N VAL A 367 -21.85 13.04 -0.10
CA VAL A 367 -21.28 12.36 -1.26
C VAL A 367 -22.31 11.56 -2.05
N ARG A 368 -23.60 11.74 -1.75
CA ARG A 368 -24.70 11.14 -2.49
C ARG A 368 -24.60 11.43 -3.98
N ILE A 369 -24.84 10.40 -4.80
CA ILE A 369 -24.83 10.49 -6.25
C ILE A 369 -26.29 10.46 -6.73
N PRO A 370 -26.81 11.50 -7.40
CA PRO A 370 -28.17 11.46 -7.92
C PRO A 370 -28.39 10.25 -8.85
N GLY A 371 -29.47 9.51 -8.63
CA GLY A 371 -29.83 8.34 -9.47
C GLY A 371 -29.07 7.05 -9.17
N ILE A 372 -28.10 7.04 -8.26
CA ILE A 372 -27.35 5.85 -7.87
C ILE A 372 -27.56 5.56 -6.39
N LEU A 373 -28.13 4.42 -6.07
CA LEU A 373 -28.23 3.93 -4.69
C LEU A 373 -26.89 3.29 -4.28
N MET A 374 -26.09 4.04 -3.54
CA MET A 374 -24.78 3.60 -3.04
C MET A 374 -24.91 3.18 -1.57
N CYS A 375 -24.42 1.99 -1.24
CA CYS A 375 -24.23 1.51 0.12
C CYS A 375 -22.80 1.84 0.56
N GLY A 376 -22.61 2.55 1.67
CA GLY A 376 -21.28 2.96 2.11
C GLY A 376 -21.11 2.98 3.61
N LYS A 377 -19.87 3.06 4.07
CA LYS A 377 -19.53 3.23 5.49
C LYS A 377 -18.30 4.09 5.66
N THR A 378 -18.41 5.14 6.45
CA THR A 378 -17.29 5.98 6.87
C THR A 378 -16.49 5.30 7.97
N GLY A 379 -15.18 5.47 7.95
CA GLY A 379 -14.27 5.06 9.00
C GLY A 379 -13.32 6.18 9.39
N THR A 380 -12.93 6.18 10.64
CA THR A 380 -11.92 7.06 11.20
C THR A 380 -11.06 6.19 12.10
N ALA A 381 -9.86 5.85 11.64
CA ALA A 381 -8.95 5.01 12.39
C ALA A 381 -7.96 5.88 13.17
N GLU A 382 -7.88 5.70 14.49
CA GLU A 382 -6.89 6.40 15.30
C GLU A 382 -5.48 6.03 14.88
N ASN A 383 -4.61 7.04 14.83
CA ASN A 383 -3.21 6.86 14.53
C ASN A 383 -2.35 7.39 15.68
N LYS A 384 -1.39 6.56 16.10
CA LYS A 384 -0.40 6.90 17.14
C LYS A 384 0.97 6.55 16.59
N THR A 385 1.87 7.52 16.59
CA THR A 385 3.25 7.34 16.16
C THR A 385 4.18 7.49 17.36
N VAL A 386 5.24 6.70 17.42
CA VAL A 386 6.28 6.86 18.45
C VAL A 386 7.37 7.78 17.89
N VAL A 387 7.53 8.96 18.48
CA VAL A 387 8.58 9.92 18.12
C VAL A 387 9.48 10.09 19.34
N GLU A 388 10.77 9.79 19.20
CA GLU A 388 11.76 9.88 20.29
C GLU A 388 11.31 9.16 21.58
N GLY A 389 10.71 7.97 21.44
CA GLY A 389 10.21 7.16 22.54
C GLY A 389 8.91 7.66 23.20
N LYS A 390 8.31 8.74 22.68
CA LYS A 390 7.00 9.25 23.14
C LYS A 390 5.92 8.92 22.14
N VAL A 391 4.78 8.45 22.64
CA VAL A 391 3.57 8.24 21.83
C VAL A 391 2.97 9.60 21.49
N VAL A 392 2.93 9.92 20.19
CA VAL A 392 2.30 11.13 19.66
C VAL A 392 1.01 10.71 18.95
N LYS A 393 -0.11 11.35 19.32
CA LYS A 393 -1.38 11.16 18.61
C LYS A 393 -1.34 11.99 17.33
N GLU A 394 -1.33 11.32 16.19
CA GLU A 394 -1.45 11.93 14.88
C GLU A 394 -2.94 12.15 14.51
N ARG A 395 -3.19 12.84 13.38
CA ARG A 395 -4.54 12.85 12.79
C ARG A 395 -4.94 11.43 12.41
N SER A 396 -6.20 11.09 12.63
CA SER A 396 -6.73 9.77 12.26
C SER A 396 -6.64 9.52 10.76
N HIS A 397 -6.57 8.27 10.35
CA HIS A 397 -6.73 7.88 8.96
C HIS A 397 -8.19 8.02 8.54
N SER A 398 -8.41 8.55 7.35
CA SER A 398 -9.73 8.70 6.74
C SER A 398 -10.04 7.46 5.91
N TRP A 399 -11.08 6.71 6.28
CA TRP A 399 -11.55 5.54 5.57
C TRP A 399 -12.95 5.72 4.98
N PHE A 400 -13.18 5.13 3.83
CA PHE A 400 -14.52 4.90 3.30
C PHE A 400 -14.55 3.63 2.48
N VAL A 401 -15.59 2.83 2.67
CA VAL A 401 -15.88 1.65 1.88
C VAL A 401 -17.29 1.76 1.33
N CYS A 402 -17.52 1.30 0.11
CA CYS A 402 -18.85 1.32 -0.50
C CYS A 402 -18.96 0.30 -1.62
N PHE A 403 -20.21 0.04 -2.03
CA PHE A 403 -20.53 -0.64 -3.27
C PHE A 403 -21.76 0.00 -3.91
N ALA A 404 -21.88 -0.15 -5.21
CA ALA A 404 -23.00 0.39 -5.98
C ALA A 404 -23.20 -0.35 -7.32
N PRO A 405 -24.43 -0.32 -7.89
CA PRO A 405 -25.69 0.02 -7.21
C PRO A 405 -25.98 -0.94 -6.05
N ARG A 406 -26.91 -0.61 -5.16
CA ARG A 406 -27.33 -1.53 -4.09
C ARG A 406 -27.86 -2.83 -4.65
N GLU A 407 -28.78 -2.71 -5.61
CA GLU A 407 -29.26 -3.86 -6.38
C GLU A 407 -28.29 -4.13 -7.54
N HIS A 408 -27.88 -5.39 -7.72
CA HIS A 408 -26.91 -5.81 -8.73
C HIS A 408 -25.59 -5.01 -8.68
N PRO A 409 -24.78 -5.15 -7.61
CA PRO A 409 -23.56 -4.41 -7.42
C PRO A 409 -22.56 -4.61 -8.57
N ARG A 410 -22.08 -3.51 -9.14
CA ARG A 410 -21.11 -3.50 -10.24
C ARG A 410 -19.71 -3.07 -9.80
N ILE A 411 -19.61 -2.34 -8.69
CA ILE A 411 -18.34 -1.85 -8.17
C ILE A 411 -18.38 -1.84 -6.64
N ALA A 412 -17.33 -2.33 -6.01
CA ALA A 412 -17.03 -2.19 -4.60
C ALA A 412 -15.71 -1.43 -4.45
N VAL A 413 -15.68 -0.43 -3.58
CA VAL A 413 -14.53 0.49 -3.44
C VAL A 413 -14.11 0.60 -1.98
N ALA A 414 -12.80 0.50 -1.72
CA ALA A 414 -12.19 0.86 -0.46
C ALA A 414 -11.18 1.99 -0.67
N VAL A 415 -11.32 3.05 0.12
CA VAL A 415 -10.42 4.21 0.08
C VAL A 415 -9.87 4.48 1.47
N ILE A 416 -8.56 4.64 1.56
CA ILE A 416 -7.88 5.15 2.73
C ILE A 416 -7.03 6.36 2.36
N VAL A 417 -7.08 7.40 3.22
CA VAL A 417 -6.14 8.53 3.17
C VAL A 417 -5.52 8.68 4.56
N GLU A 418 -4.20 8.48 4.64
CA GLU A 418 -3.47 8.54 5.90
C GLU A 418 -3.48 9.95 6.48
N ASN A 419 -3.63 10.04 7.81
CA ASN A 419 -3.55 11.30 8.57
C ASN A 419 -4.48 12.42 8.07
N ALA A 420 -5.62 12.05 7.49
CA ALA A 420 -6.53 12.98 6.81
C ALA A 420 -7.79 13.33 7.62
N GLY A 421 -7.98 12.70 8.78
CA GLY A 421 -9.10 12.96 9.68
C GLY A 421 -10.35 12.12 9.37
N TYR A 422 -11.52 12.75 9.29
CA TYR A 422 -12.79 12.03 9.14
C TYR A 422 -12.97 11.41 7.74
N GLY A 423 -13.50 10.17 7.71
CA GLY A 423 -13.78 9.42 6.48
C GLY A 423 -14.71 10.16 5.52
N ALA A 424 -15.73 10.81 6.06
CA ALA A 424 -16.70 11.59 5.29
C ALA A 424 -16.08 12.77 4.54
N ALA A 425 -14.96 13.33 5.06
CA ALA A 425 -14.36 14.54 4.50
C ALA A 425 -13.33 14.29 3.39
N GLN A 426 -12.68 13.12 3.40
CA GLN A 426 -11.58 12.85 2.47
C GLN A 426 -11.80 11.57 1.65
N ALA A 427 -12.00 10.42 2.29
CA ALA A 427 -12.11 9.13 1.60
C ALA A 427 -13.47 8.97 0.88
N ALA A 428 -14.58 9.41 1.49
CA ALA A 428 -15.90 9.26 0.88
C ALA A 428 -16.08 10.04 -0.43
N PRO A 429 -15.62 11.30 -0.56
CA PRO A 429 -15.67 12.02 -1.84
C PRO A 429 -14.89 11.29 -2.94
N ILE A 430 -13.69 10.75 -2.64
CA ILE A 430 -12.89 9.99 -3.60
C ILE A 430 -13.69 8.77 -4.09
N ALA A 431 -14.18 7.95 -3.17
CA ALA A 431 -14.93 6.75 -3.52
C ALA A 431 -16.20 7.05 -4.33
N SER A 432 -16.94 8.12 -3.98
CA SER A 432 -18.16 8.48 -4.71
C SER A 432 -17.88 8.93 -6.15
N LEU A 433 -16.75 9.61 -6.40
CA LEU A 433 -16.33 10.00 -7.75
C LEU A 433 -15.90 8.77 -8.58
N MET A 434 -15.25 7.78 -7.93
CA MET A 434 -14.91 6.50 -8.57
C MET A 434 -16.18 5.75 -8.99
N VAL A 435 -17.15 5.64 -8.10
CA VAL A 435 -18.45 4.99 -8.36
C VAL A 435 -19.18 5.69 -9.51
N GLU A 436 -19.29 7.02 -9.46
CA GLU A 436 -19.96 7.79 -10.50
C GLU A 436 -19.28 7.63 -11.87
N LYS A 437 -17.95 7.76 -11.93
CA LYS A 437 -17.20 7.57 -13.16
C LYS A 437 -17.42 6.19 -13.77
N TYR A 438 -17.37 5.14 -12.96
CA TYR A 438 -17.52 3.77 -13.44
C TYR A 438 -18.94 3.44 -13.93
N LEU A 439 -19.97 3.91 -13.20
CA LEU A 439 -21.36 3.58 -13.54
C LEU A 439 -21.96 4.44 -14.66
N ASN A 440 -21.51 5.69 -14.80
CA ASN A 440 -22.02 6.66 -15.76
C ASN A 440 -21.03 6.99 -16.89
N ASP A 441 -19.85 6.37 -16.93
CA ASP A 441 -18.71 6.67 -17.82
C ASP A 441 -18.19 8.12 -17.72
N THR A 442 -18.82 8.96 -16.90
CA THR A 442 -18.48 10.36 -16.72
C THR A 442 -18.83 10.84 -15.32
N ILE A 443 -18.26 11.97 -14.94
CA ILE A 443 -18.63 12.70 -13.72
C ILE A 443 -19.51 13.87 -14.10
N ALA A 444 -20.66 14.04 -13.42
CA ALA A 444 -21.57 15.14 -13.65
C ALA A 444 -20.86 16.50 -13.52
N THR A 445 -21.19 17.45 -14.40
CA THR A 445 -20.56 18.79 -14.44
C THR A 445 -20.64 19.49 -13.07
N SER A 446 -21.74 19.31 -12.34
CA SER A 446 -21.92 19.87 -10.98
C SER A 446 -20.93 19.33 -9.94
N ARG A 447 -20.27 18.18 -10.22
CA ARG A 447 -19.32 17.53 -9.33
C ARG A 447 -17.85 17.64 -9.78
N LEU A 448 -17.58 18.20 -10.97
CA LEU A 448 -16.20 18.41 -11.44
C LEU A 448 -15.40 19.30 -10.48
N GLY A 449 -16.03 20.31 -9.88
CA GLY A 449 -15.39 21.14 -8.86
C GLY A 449 -14.88 20.35 -7.65
N MET A 450 -15.56 19.26 -7.27
CA MET A 450 -15.11 18.36 -6.21
C MET A 450 -13.83 17.60 -6.62
N VAL A 451 -13.71 17.19 -7.90
CA VAL A 451 -12.48 16.56 -8.43
C VAL A 451 -11.29 17.50 -8.28
N ASP A 452 -11.46 18.78 -8.68
CA ASP A 452 -10.39 19.76 -8.60
C ASP A 452 -10.03 20.11 -7.15
N GLU A 453 -11.04 20.27 -6.28
CA GLU A 453 -10.83 20.51 -4.86
C GLU A 453 -10.02 19.39 -4.21
N ILE A 454 -10.41 18.12 -4.45
CA ILE A 454 -9.71 16.96 -3.87
C ILE A 454 -8.30 16.85 -4.46
N THR A 455 -8.14 16.98 -5.78
CA THR A 455 -6.83 16.89 -6.44
C THR A 455 -5.84 17.92 -5.90
N ASN A 456 -6.31 19.16 -5.69
CA ASN A 456 -5.45 20.26 -5.22
C ASN A 456 -5.21 20.26 -3.71
N ARG A 457 -5.94 19.44 -2.95
CA ARG A 457 -5.78 19.36 -1.50
C ARG A 457 -4.56 18.52 -1.15
N ASN A 458 -3.53 19.15 -0.57
CA ASN A 458 -2.33 18.47 -0.11
C ASN A 458 -2.49 18.01 1.34
N LEU A 459 -2.56 16.69 1.54
CA LEU A 459 -2.67 16.03 2.85
C LEU A 459 -1.40 15.25 3.22
N MET A 460 -0.29 15.50 2.54
CA MET A 460 0.99 14.89 2.89
C MET A 460 1.41 15.27 4.31
N PRO A 461 1.99 14.36 5.09
CA PRO A 461 2.55 14.67 6.40
C PRO A 461 3.49 15.87 6.35
N ARG A 462 3.37 16.81 7.29
CA ARG A 462 4.12 18.08 7.28
C ARG A 462 5.63 17.91 7.18
N TYR A 463 6.18 16.86 7.79
CA TYR A 463 7.61 16.56 7.71
C TYR A 463 8.05 16.15 6.29
N LEU A 464 7.22 15.42 5.56
CA LEU A 464 7.47 15.05 4.15
C LEU A 464 7.38 16.28 3.25
N VAL A 465 6.32 17.09 3.41
CA VAL A 465 6.16 18.35 2.67
C VAL A 465 7.37 19.27 2.89
N ARG A 466 7.81 19.40 4.14
CA ARG A 466 9.01 20.20 4.48
C ARG A 466 10.26 19.66 3.80
N ARG A 467 10.47 18.36 3.83
CA ARG A 467 11.63 17.71 3.19
C ARG A 467 11.61 17.91 1.69
N GLN A 468 10.47 17.67 1.05
CA GLN A 468 10.28 17.85 -0.38
C GLN A 468 10.46 19.32 -0.78
N PHE A 469 9.81 20.25 -0.08
CA PHE A 469 9.93 21.68 -0.32
C PHE A 469 11.40 22.14 -0.25
N LYS A 470 12.15 21.67 0.76
CA LYS A 470 13.57 21.98 0.92
C LYS A 470 14.38 21.47 -0.29
N ALA A 471 14.15 20.24 -0.72
CA ALA A 471 14.85 19.65 -1.85
C ALA A 471 14.49 20.35 -3.17
N ASP A 472 13.22 20.65 -3.41
CA ASP A 472 12.74 21.32 -4.62
C ASP A 472 13.24 22.78 -4.71
N SER A 473 13.18 23.49 -3.60
CA SER A 473 13.69 24.87 -3.56
C SER A 473 15.21 24.94 -3.74
N ALA A 474 15.95 23.90 -3.30
CA ALA A 474 17.38 23.79 -3.56
C ALA A 474 17.67 23.57 -5.05
N ARG A 475 16.93 22.63 -5.70
CA ARG A 475 17.05 22.41 -7.16
C ARG A 475 16.70 23.66 -7.96
N ALA A 476 15.69 24.42 -7.53
CA ALA A 476 15.30 25.67 -8.17
C ALA A 476 16.38 26.76 -7.99
N ALA A 477 17.07 26.82 -6.84
CA ALA A 477 18.19 27.70 -6.60
C ALA A 477 19.39 27.33 -7.48
N ASP A 478 19.75 26.04 -7.53
CA ASP A 478 20.83 25.53 -8.39
C ASP A 478 20.56 25.81 -9.87
N TRP A 479 19.32 25.64 -10.33
CA TRP A 479 18.90 26.01 -11.69
C TRP A 479 19.07 27.52 -11.94
N ALA A 480 18.63 28.35 -11.00
CA ALA A 480 18.74 29.80 -11.13
C ALA A 480 20.21 30.26 -11.25
N GLU A 481 21.12 29.62 -10.50
CA GLU A 481 22.56 29.89 -10.59
C GLU A 481 23.19 29.44 -11.91
N GLN A 482 22.71 28.34 -12.48
CA GLN A 482 23.25 27.81 -13.74
C GLN A 482 22.70 28.52 -14.98
N SER A 483 21.39 28.84 -14.98
CA SER A 483 20.69 29.40 -16.15
C SER A 483 20.60 30.92 -16.13
N GLY A 484 20.81 31.57 -15.00
CA GLY A 484 20.50 32.98 -14.79
C GLY A 484 19.01 33.30 -14.63
N ASP A 485 18.13 32.27 -14.76
CA ASP A 485 16.67 32.41 -14.61
C ASP A 485 16.22 32.05 -13.19
N SER A 486 15.90 33.07 -12.41
CA SER A 486 15.42 32.92 -11.03
C SER A 486 13.92 32.68 -10.90
N SER A 487 13.15 32.66 -11.99
CA SER A 487 11.69 32.58 -11.98
C SER A 487 11.17 31.37 -11.19
N ARG A 488 11.78 30.21 -11.40
CA ARG A 488 11.43 28.98 -10.67
C ARG A 488 11.71 29.07 -9.18
N TRP A 489 12.80 29.68 -8.78
CA TRP A 489 13.18 29.84 -7.36
C TRP A 489 12.30 30.87 -6.66
N LEU A 490 11.99 32.01 -7.30
CA LEU A 490 11.14 33.06 -6.77
C LEU A 490 9.74 32.54 -6.36
N LYS A 491 9.22 31.52 -7.05
CA LYS A 491 7.98 30.83 -6.69
C LYS A 491 7.98 30.35 -5.24
N TYR A 492 9.11 29.79 -4.75
CA TYR A 492 9.24 29.27 -3.39
C TYR A 492 9.35 30.37 -2.32
N GLN A 493 9.58 31.62 -2.72
CA GLN A 493 9.61 32.76 -1.80
C GLN A 493 8.21 33.30 -1.50
N THR A 494 7.24 33.06 -2.38
CA THR A 494 5.89 33.64 -2.24
C THR A 494 5.12 32.99 -1.10
N PRO A 495 4.54 33.77 -0.16
CA PRO A 495 3.75 33.22 0.93
C PRO A 495 2.56 32.38 0.47
N SER A 496 1.87 32.82 -0.60
CA SER A 496 0.72 32.09 -1.17
C SER A 496 1.09 30.68 -1.63
N PHE A 497 2.21 30.51 -2.35
CA PHE A 497 2.69 29.21 -2.78
C PHE A 497 3.08 28.32 -1.58
N ARG A 498 3.72 28.90 -0.57
CA ARG A 498 4.12 28.16 0.65
C ARG A 498 2.89 27.72 1.45
N TYR A 499 1.85 28.54 1.56
CA TYR A 499 0.58 28.14 2.17
C TYR A 499 -0.14 27.05 1.38
N MET A 500 -0.10 27.10 0.05
CA MET A 500 -0.69 26.06 -0.79
C MET A 500 -0.03 24.68 -0.58
N MET A 501 1.25 24.65 -0.25
CA MET A 501 1.99 23.41 0.05
C MET A 501 1.68 22.82 1.43
N LEU A 502 1.00 23.55 2.30
CA LEU A 502 0.61 23.10 3.65
C LEU A 502 -0.88 22.78 3.65
N ASP A 503 -1.24 21.68 4.32
CA ASP A 503 -2.64 21.43 4.65
C ASP A 503 -3.11 22.51 5.66
N THR A 504 -3.94 23.41 5.20
CA THR A 504 -4.55 24.47 6.00
C THR A 504 -6.03 24.23 6.30
N SER A 505 -6.52 23.01 6.07
CA SER A 505 -7.92 22.64 6.30
C SER A 505 -8.35 22.75 7.77
N ASP A 506 -7.39 22.81 8.71
CA ASP A 506 -7.59 23.06 10.13
C ASP A 506 -7.64 24.55 10.51
N GLY A 507 -7.64 25.46 9.52
CA GLY A 507 -7.65 26.90 9.74
C GLY A 507 -6.30 27.52 10.16
N SER A 508 -5.23 26.73 10.23
CA SER A 508 -3.92 27.17 10.73
C SER A 508 -3.09 27.97 9.70
N ARG A 509 -3.61 29.08 9.18
CA ARG A 509 -2.83 30.04 8.40
C ARG A 509 -2.02 30.98 9.31
N SER A 510 -1.12 30.41 10.13
CA SER A 510 -0.27 31.20 11.02
C SER A 510 1.07 31.54 10.33
N PRO A 511 1.63 32.74 10.54
CA PRO A 511 3.00 33.06 10.09
C PRO A 511 4.05 32.08 10.59
N LEU A 512 3.85 31.46 11.75
CA LEU A 512 4.70 30.37 12.28
C LEU A 512 4.73 29.17 11.34
N MET A 513 3.65 28.84 10.65
CA MET A 513 3.61 27.74 9.69
C MET A 513 4.45 28.01 8.46
N LEU A 514 4.56 29.27 8.01
CA LEU A 514 5.47 29.64 6.91
C LEU A 514 6.94 29.42 7.27
N ASN A 515 7.30 29.50 8.54
CA ASN A 515 8.66 29.22 8.99
C ASN A 515 9.07 27.75 8.85
N LEU A 516 8.10 26.83 8.72
CA LEU A 516 8.37 25.43 8.43
C LEU A 516 8.90 25.22 7.01
N LEU A 517 8.47 26.07 6.06
CA LEU A 517 8.85 26.01 4.66
C LEU A 517 9.81 27.15 4.31
N LYS A 518 11.04 27.09 4.79
CA LYS A 518 12.10 28.03 4.38
C LYS A 518 12.73 27.52 3.08
N PRO A 519 12.68 28.29 1.99
CA PRO A 519 13.35 27.91 0.76
C PRO A 519 14.87 27.92 0.96
N ALA A 520 15.59 27.13 0.17
CA ALA A 520 17.04 27.14 0.14
C ALA A 520 17.55 28.54 -0.26
N PRO A 521 18.69 28.99 0.31
CA PRO A 521 19.27 30.27 -0.06
C PRO A 521 19.71 30.25 -1.55
N TYR A 522 19.60 31.40 -2.22
CA TYR A 522 19.93 31.57 -3.63
C TYR A 522 21.43 31.39 -3.94
N LYS A 523 22.33 31.65 -2.98
CA LYS A 523 23.74 31.29 -3.09
C LYS A 523 23.92 29.95 -2.41
N SER A 524 23.96 28.92 -3.20
CA SER A 524 24.04 27.55 -2.69
C SER A 524 25.51 27.16 -2.41
N ALA A 525 25.66 26.13 -1.60
CA ALA A 525 26.92 25.40 -1.45
C ALA A 525 27.48 24.88 -2.79
N LEU A 526 26.67 24.83 -3.85
CA LEU A 526 27.08 24.46 -5.20
C LEU A 526 27.96 25.55 -5.82
N ALA A 527 27.60 26.84 -5.71
CA ALA A 527 28.45 27.96 -6.21
C ALA A 527 29.82 27.96 -5.52
N GLU A 528 29.85 27.72 -4.20
CA GLU A 528 31.13 27.57 -3.49
C GLU A 528 31.90 26.31 -3.92
N ARG A 529 31.19 25.20 -4.15
CA ARG A 529 31.81 23.94 -4.62
C ARG A 529 32.36 24.10 -6.04
N LEU A 530 31.57 24.67 -6.96
CA LEU A 530 32.01 24.96 -8.32
C LEU A 530 33.14 25.98 -8.37
N ALA A 531 33.12 27.02 -7.51
CA ALA A 531 34.22 27.96 -7.38
C ALA A 531 35.51 27.27 -6.87
N LYS A 532 35.39 26.37 -5.89
CA LYS A 532 36.52 25.57 -5.39
C LYS A 532 37.05 24.58 -6.44
N GLU A 533 36.14 23.95 -7.21
CA GLU A 533 36.53 23.04 -8.29
C GLU A 533 37.19 23.78 -9.46
N ARG A 534 36.69 24.97 -9.85
CA ARG A 534 37.33 25.85 -10.85
C ARG A 534 38.68 26.33 -10.39
N ALA A 535 38.79 26.72 -9.12
CA ALA A 535 40.08 27.12 -8.54
C ALA A 535 41.10 25.96 -8.52
N ARG A 536 40.66 24.75 -8.21
CA ARG A 536 41.51 23.55 -8.26
C ARG A 536 41.92 23.19 -9.71
N ALA A 537 41.00 23.28 -10.66
CA ALA A 537 41.31 23.06 -12.07
C ALA A 537 42.29 24.10 -12.63
N ALA A 538 42.08 25.38 -12.29
CA ALA A 538 43.01 26.47 -12.65
C ALA A 538 44.40 26.27 -12.05
N ALA A 539 44.48 25.85 -10.78
CA ALA A 539 45.76 25.56 -10.11
C ALA A 539 46.47 24.35 -10.75
N ALA A 540 45.73 23.32 -11.17
CA ALA A 540 46.29 22.17 -11.88
C ALA A 540 46.80 22.55 -13.27
N THR A 541 46.12 23.46 -13.97
CA THR A 541 46.56 23.97 -15.29
C THR A 541 47.86 24.80 -15.16
N ILE A 542 47.95 25.63 -14.13
CA ILE A 542 49.18 26.42 -13.87
C ILE A 542 50.35 25.48 -13.49
N GLY A 543 50.08 24.41 -12.75
CA GLY A 543 51.08 23.38 -12.42
C GLY A 543 51.58 22.62 -13.66
N LEU A 544 50.68 22.29 -14.62
CA LEU A 544 51.02 21.67 -15.90
C LEU A 544 51.85 22.64 -16.81
N ASP A 545 51.46 23.89 -16.90
CA ASP A 545 52.20 24.91 -17.67
C ASP A 545 53.60 25.14 -17.09
N SER A 546 53.74 25.11 -15.76
CA SER A 546 55.04 25.23 -15.13
C SER A 546 55.93 24.00 -15.37
N ALA A 547 55.32 22.80 -15.34
CA ALA A 547 56.02 21.55 -15.63
C ALA A 547 56.44 21.45 -17.13
N MET A 548 55.58 21.89 -18.05
CA MET A 548 55.88 21.94 -19.49
C MET A 548 56.94 22.98 -19.81
N LYS A 549 56.97 24.12 -19.18
CA LYS A 549 58.04 25.14 -19.30
C LYS A 549 59.37 24.63 -18.75
N ALA A 550 59.37 23.89 -17.65
CA ALA A 550 60.57 23.27 -17.10
C ALA A 550 61.10 22.14 -17.99
N ALA A 551 60.24 21.38 -18.66
CA ALA A 551 60.62 20.34 -19.62
C ALA A 551 61.16 20.92 -20.95
N ALA A 552 60.67 22.10 -21.36
CA ALA A 552 61.11 22.79 -22.60
C ALA A 552 62.45 23.55 -22.44
N SER A 553 62.90 23.83 -21.21
CA SER A 553 64.15 24.57 -20.93
C SER A 553 65.41 23.70 -20.85
N GLY A 554 65.33 22.37 -21.03
CA GLY A 554 66.47 21.48 -21.32
C GLY A 554 67.51 21.39 -20.15
N ASP A 555 67.20 21.69 -18.95
CA ASP A 555 68.11 21.60 -17.81
C ASP A 555 68.06 20.19 -17.17
N SER A 556 68.99 19.33 -17.65
CA SER A 556 69.17 17.95 -17.18
C SER A 556 69.97 17.92 -15.88
N GLY A 557 69.37 18.32 -14.78
CA GLY A 557 70.13 18.26 -13.55
C GLY A 557 69.44 18.72 -12.27
N ARG A 558 68.17 18.45 -12.05
CA ARG A 558 67.59 18.52 -10.70
C ARG A 558 66.46 17.56 -10.53
N HIS A 559 66.62 16.64 -9.60
CA HIS A 559 65.53 15.81 -9.07
C HIS A 559 64.39 16.71 -8.62
N VAL A 560 63.28 16.75 -9.37
CA VAL A 560 62.04 17.37 -8.94
C VAL A 560 61.31 16.36 -8.03
N PRO A 561 60.97 16.69 -6.79
CA PRO A 561 60.20 15.81 -5.93
C PRO A 561 58.80 15.71 -6.49
N VAL A 562 58.35 14.50 -6.83
CA VAL A 562 56.97 14.20 -7.19
C VAL A 562 56.08 14.51 -5.98
N PRO A 563 55.05 15.35 -6.10
CA PRO A 563 54.14 15.60 -4.99
C PRO A 563 53.40 14.31 -4.66
N ARG A 564 53.68 13.73 -3.49
CA ARG A 564 52.87 12.65 -2.92
C ARG A 564 51.47 13.22 -2.64
N VAL A 565 50.48 12.71 -3.34
CA VAL A 565 49.06 12.89 -3.00
C VAL A 565 48.87 12.28 -1.63
N LYS A 566 48.73 13.11 -0.61
CA LYS A 566 48.26 12.67 0.70
C LYS A 566 46.80 12.23 0.54
N ARG A 567 46.55 10.95 0.70
CA ARG A 567 45.22 10.45 1.01
C ARG A 567 44.92 10.90 2.45
N ASP A 568 44.00 11.83 2.59
CA ASP A 568 43.44 12.17 3.90
C ASP A 568 42.67 10.96 4.43
N SER A 569 43.31 10.19 5.30
CA SER A 569 42.71 9.24 6.19
C SER A 569 42.51 9.90 7.55
N SER A 570 41.43 10.66 7.70
CA SER A 570 40.98 11.13 9.00
C SER A 570 39.70 10.40 9.39
N HIS A 571 39.89 9.22 9.95
CA HIS A 571 38.94 8.65 10.92
C HIS A 571 39.78 8.23 12.12
N SER A 572 39.89 9.11 13.09
CA SER A 572 40.35 8.78 14.43
C SER A 572 39.18 8.20 15.21
N SER A 573 39.20 6.89 15.43
CA SER A 573 38.44 6.26 16.49
C SER A 573 39.34 6.11 17.72
N ASN A 574 39.10 6.91 18.72
CA ASN A 574 39.61 6.66 20.08
C ASN A 574 38.90 5.45 20.66
N VAL A 575 39.64 4.40 20.95
CA VAL A 575 39.26 3.34 21.86
C VAL A 575 40.38 3.20 22.89
N PRO A 576 40.09 3.26 24.18
CA PRO A 576 41.12 3.06 25.23
C PRO A 576 41.42 1.57 25.39
N ALA A 577 42.69 1.26 25.50
CA ALA A 577 43.19 -0.05 25.84
C ALA A 577 42.89 -0.41 27.30
N GLY A 578 42.47 -1.65 27.53
CA GLY A 578 42.35 -2.19 28.89
C GLY A 578 41.90 -3.64 28.92
N GLY A 579 42.81 -4.54 29.22
CA GLY A 579 42.53 -5.77 29.98
C GLY A 579 42.37 -7.09 29.21
N ALA A 580 43.40 -7.89 29.25
CA ALA A 580 43.40 -9.30 28.87
C ALA A 580 42.44 -10.15 29.72
N GLY A 581 41.76 -11.10 29.10
CA GLY A 581 40.94 -12.12 29.77
C GLY A 581 40.57 -13.25 28.80
N ASN A 582 41.30 -14.31 28.91
CA ASN A 582 41.19 -15.57 28.19
C ASN A 582 39.91 -16.31 28.59
N SER A 583 39.08 -16.77 27.65
CA SER A 583 38.38 -18.06 27.78
C SER A 583 37.63 -18.40 26.48
N GLY A 584 37.83 -19.62 26.04
CA GLY A 584 37.30 -20.21 24.81
C GLY A 584 35.80 -20.45 24.87
N GLY A 585 35.19 -20.39 23.71
CA GLY A 585 33.79 -20.74 23.47
C GLY A 585 33.59 -21.17 22.03
N ALA A 586 33.18 -22.39 21.87
CA ALA A 586 32.95 -23.11 20.62
C ALA A 586 31.86 -22.47 19.74
N PRO A 587 31.81 -22.82 18.43
CA PRO A 587 30.84 -22.26 17.48
C PRO A 587 29.42 -22.83 17.67
N PRO A 588 28.38 -22.13 17.29
CA PRO A 588 27.01 -22.59 17.47
C PRO A 588 26.63 -23.69 16.48
N ALA A 589 25.89 -24.65 17.03
CA ALA A 589 25.44 -25.87 16.40
C ALA A 589 24.43 -25.63 15.27
N ALA A 590 24.52 -26.49 14.26
CA ALA A 590 23.61 -26.61 13.15
C ALA A 590 22.22 -27.10 13.59
N LEU A 591 21.16 -26.55 12.99
CA LEU A 591 19.77 -27.00 13.10
C LEU A 591 19.59 -28.38 12.43
N PRO A 592 18.79 -29.28 12.99
CA PRO A 592 18.60 -30.63 12.46
C PRO A 592 17.64 -30.65 11.28
N THR A 593 18.09 -31.28 10.20
CA THR A 593 17.27 -31.70 9.06
C THR A 593 16.37 -32.87 9.46
N GLN A 594 15.04 -32.70 9.32
CA GLN A 594 14.11 -33.81 9.40
C GLN A 594 14.08 -34.59 8.09
N LYS A 595 14.35 -35.87 8.18
CA LYS A 595 14.15 -36.89 7.13
C LYS A 595 12.65 -37.26 7.06
N PRO A 596 12.12 -37.61 5.87
CA PRO A 596 10.76 -38.14 5.75
C PRO A 596 10.75 -39.62 6.14
N THR A 597 9.87 -39.99 7.05
CA THR A 597 9.56 -41.42 7.34
C THR A 597 8.50 -41.90 6.39
N ASN A 598 8.90 -42.86 5.57
CA ASN A 598 8.02 -43.79 4.87
C ASN A 598 7.41 -44.76 5.90
N THR A 599 6.09 -44.91 5.89
CA THR A 599 5.44 -46.14 6.37
C THR A 599 4.34 -46.54 5.41
N ASP A 600 4.63 -47.66 4.81
CA ASP A 600 3.77 -48.48 3.96
C ASP A 600 2.82 -49.37 4.81
N SER A 601 1.78 -49.83 4.14
CA SER A 601 0.98 -51.05 4.34
C SER A 601 -0.39 -50.94 4.99
N SER A 602 -1.36 -51.02 4.08
CA SER A 602 -2.43 -52.08 4.01
C SER A 602 -3.10 -52.54 5.32
N LYS A 603 -4.42 -52.29 5.41
CA LYS A 603 -5.41 -53.38 5.46
C LYS A 603 -6.85 -52.88 5.48
N ALA A 604 -7.59 -53.32 4.50
CA ALA A 604 -9.01 -53.27 4.48
C ALA A 604 -9.62 -54.08 5.65
N LYS A 605 -10.75 -53.59 6.20
CA LYS A 605 -11.86 -54.44 6.58
C LYS A 605 -13.16 -53.64 6.70
N ASP A 606 -14.06 -54.04 5.90
CA ASP A 606 -15.49 -54.00 5.88
C ASP A 606 -16.15 -54.14 7.27
N SER A 607 -17.19 -53.34 7.53
CA SER A 607 -18.44 -53.82 8.12
C SER A 607 -19.49 -52.72 8.29
N THR A 608 -20.53 -52.85 7.53
CA THR A 608 -21.92 -52.41 7.72
C THR A 608 -22.37 -52.28 9.19
N ARG A 609 -22.93 -51.12 9.52
CA ARG A 609 -24.32 -50.87 9.97
C ARG A 609 -24.54 -49.36 10.16
#